data_1d1461966c033a9e8d5b966670a9a47b
#
_entry.id   1d1461966c033a9e8d5b966670a9a47b
#
_cell.length_a   1.000
_cell.length_b   1.000
_cell.length_c   1.000
_cell.angle_alpha   90.00
_cell.angle_beta   90.00
_cell.angle_gamma   90.00
#
_symmetry.space_group_name_H-M   'P 1'
#
loop_
_entity.id
_entity.type
_entity.pdbx_description
1 polymer ?
#
loop_
_entity_poly.entity_id
_entity_poly.type
_entity_poly.pdbx_seq_one_letter_code
_entity_poly.pdbx_strand_id
1 'polypeptide(L)'
;MPHNVPRTAPAVAQSNGIELTYDTFGDVDAPPIVLIMGLAAQMIAWDDDFCIELAARGHRVIRFDNRDIGLSTRLDHLGLPNVVALLQEQMQGKPVSAPYTLSDMAADVIGLLDALDIESAHVVGASMGGTIAQTLAIEHPQRLRTMTSIMSTSGAPGLPPPQPEALQLLLTPTPTEQAAYYQRYVQTWKVLRGPGFPLDESRDLERAAQTYTRGLNPAGVARHLAAILASGSHGEALRAVRLPTLVIHGDADPVVPVECGIDVAQRVPGAKRLIIENMGHALPIPMWPRIVDAIPEHAH
;
A
#
# COMPACT_ATOMS: atom_id res chain seq x y z
N MET A 1 -21.66 0.33 -18.35
CA MET A 1 -22.85 0.00 -17.52
C MET A 1 -22.36 -0.24 -16.12
N PRO A 2 -23.02 0.25 -15.06
CA PRO A 2 -22.60 -0.10 -13.71
C PRO A 2 -22.71 -1.62 -13.57
N HIS A 3 -21.59 -2.27 -13.36
CA HIS A 3 -21.56 -3.69 -13.04
C HIS A 3 -22.28 -3.87 -11.70
N ASN A 4 -23.30 -4.73 -11.67
CA ASN A 4 -23.96 -5.11 -10.40
C ASN A 4 -23.03 -6.06 -9.63
N VAL A 5 -21.90 -5.52 -9.17
CA VAL A 5 -20.89 -6.26 -8.42
C VAL A 5 -21.33 -6.32 -6.96
N PRO A 6 -21.48 -7.51 -6.36
CA PRO A 6 -21.77 -7.64 -4.93
C PRO A 6 -20.71 -6.90 -4.10
N ARG A 7 -21.14 -6.26 -3.01
CA ARG A 7 -20.25 -5.61 -2.04
C ARG A 7 -20.75 -5.91 -0.62
N THR A 8 -19.83 -6.18 0.29
CA THR A 8 -20.14 -6.32 1.70
C THR A 8 -20.07 -4.96 2.43
N ALA A 9 -20.81 -4.82 3.51
CA ALA A 9 -20.51 -3.79 4.50
C ALA A 9 -19.14 -4.08 5.14
N PRO A 10 -18.44 -3.05 5.68
CA PRO A 10 -17.23 -3.28 6.46
C PRO A 10 -17.47 -4.28 7.59
N ALA A 11 -16.55 -5.23 7.73
CA ALA A 11 -16.53 -6.27 8.74
C ALA A 11 -15.19 -6.28 9.47
N VAL A 12 -15.09 -7.05 10.55
CA VAL A 12 -13.86 -7.17 11.36
C VAL A 12 -13.40 -8.62 11.32
N ALA A 13 -12.10 -8.80 11.09
CA ALA A 13 -11.41 -10.07 11.16
C ALA A 13 -10.39 -10.07 12.31
N GLN A 14 -10.32 -11.17 13.08
CA GLN A 14 -9.22 -11.39 14.02
C GLN A 14 -7.98 -11.85 13.25
N SER A 15 -6.88 -11.16 13.42
CA SER A 15 -5.65 -11.42 12.69
C SER A 15 -4.43 -11.10 13.54
N ASN A 16 -3.51 -12.05 13.72
CA ASN A 16 -2.22 -11.81 14.37
C ASN A 16 -2.33 -11.07 15.72
N GLY A 17 -3.38 -11.38 16.51
CA GLY A 17 -3.63 -10.77 17.82
C GLY A 17 -4.26 -9.38 17.80
N ILE A 18 -4.70 -8.90 16.64
CA ILE A 18 -5.39 -7.62 16.44
C ILE A 18 -6.67 -7.79 15.63
N GLU A 19 -7.48 -6.75 15.57
CA GLU A 19 -8.66 -6.66 14.71
C GLU A 19 -8.33 -5.85 13.45
N LEU A 20 -8.62 -6.40 12.28
CA LEU A 20 -8.54 -5.72 10.99
C LEU A 20 -9.93 -5.45 10.45
N THR A 21 -10.20 -4.21 10.09
CA THR A 21 -11.42 -3.83 9.37
C THR A 21 -11.21 -4.03 7.88
N TYR A 22 -12.13 -4.72 7.21
CA TYR A 22 -12.09 -5.02 5.78
C TYR A 22 -13.48 -4.93 5.15
N ASP A 23 -13.55 -4.80 3.82
CA ASP A 23 -14.73 -5.05 3.00
C ASP A 23 -14.35 -5.82 1.73
N THR A 24 -15.36 -6.36 1.03
CA THR A 24 -15.13 -7.17 -0.17
C THR A 24 -16.04 -6.76 -1.32
N PHE A 25 -15.55 -6.96 -2.54
CA PHE A 25 -16.28 -6.76 -3.79
C PHE A 25 -16.19 -8.02 -4.65
N GLY A 26 -17.25 -8.35 -5.38
CA GLY A 26 -17.30 -9.52 -6.25
C GLY A 26 -17.86 -10.75 -5.56
N ASP A 27 -17.90 -11.85 -6.32
CA ASP A 27 -18.42 -13.14 -5.86
C ASP A 27 -17.48 -13.72 -4.79
N VAL A 28 -18.06 -14.27 -3.72
CA VAL A 28 -17.31 -14.89 -2.62
C VAL A 28 -16.48 -16.10 -3.05
N ASP A 29 -16.93 -16.80 -4.09
CA ASP A 29 -16.28 -18.00 -4.63
C ASP A 29 -15.25 -17.69 -5.72
N ALA A 30 -15.17 -16.42 -6.16
CA ALA A 30 -14.19 -15.99 -7.16
C ALA A 30 -12.76 -15.97 -6.61
N PRO A 31 -11.73 -16.13 -7.47
CA PRO A 31 -10.33 -16.03 -7.05
C PRO A 31 -10.04 -14.75 -6.25
N PRO A 32 -9.47 -14.85 -5.03
CA PRO A 32 -9.28 -13.70 -4.17
C PRO A 32 -8.10 -12.83 -4.58
N ILE A 33 -8.31 -11.51 -4.56
CA ILE A 33 -7.28 -10.46 -4.63
C ILE A 33 -7.30 -9.69 -3.32
N VAL A 34 -6.16 -9.60 -2.63
CA VAL A 34 -6.00 -8.76 -1.44
C VAL A 34 -5.27 -7.48 -1.81
N LEU A 35 -5.85 -6.33 -1.48
CA LEU A 35 -5.32 -5.01 -1.72
C LEU A 35 -4.71 -4.43 -0.44
N ILE A 36 -3.39 -4.20 -0.44
CA ILE A 36 -2.63 -3.66 0.70
C ILE A 36 -2.28 -2.20 0.41
N MET A 37 -2.78 -1.29 1.23
CA MET A 37 -2.54 0.14 1.06
C MET A 37 -1.22 0.58 1.70
N GLY A 38 -0.74 1.75 1.30
CA GLY A 38 0.51 2.35 1.75
C GLY A 38 0.41 3.11 3.07
N LEU A 39 1.48 3.82 3.38
CA LEU A 39 1.66 4.64 4.57
C LEU A 39 0.50 5.62 4.77
N ALA A 40 -0.04 5.69 6.00
CA ALA A 40 -1.07 6.63 6.43
C ALA A 40 -2.42 6.51 5.72
N ALA A 41 -2.55 5.66 4.70
CA ALA A 41 -3.76 5.55 3.91
C ALA A 41 -4.68 4.44 4.43
N GLN A 42 -5.97 4.77 4.53
CA GLN A 42 -7.02 3.82 4.88
C GLN A 42 -7.42 2.99 3.67
N MET A 43 -8.08 1.85 3.88
CA MET A 43 -8.53 0.94 2.81
C MET A 43 -9.36 1.63 1.72
N ILE A 44 -10.09 2.69 2.07
CA ILE A 44 -10.89 3.48 1.13
C ILE A 44 -10.06 4.25 0.10
N ALA A 45 -8.74 4.34 0.26
CA ALA A 45 -7.85 4.86 -0.79
C ALA A 45 -7.76 3.93 -2.01
N TRP A 46 -8.06 2.63 -1.85
CA TRP A 46 -8.51 1.78 -2.94
C TRP A 46 -9.96 2.15 -3.24
N ASP A 47 -10.16 2.96 -4.25
CA ASP A 47 -11.47 3.50 -4.61
C ASP A 47 -12.50 2.40 -4.88
N ASP A 48 -13.76 2.66 -4.53
CA ASP A 48 -14.84 1.70 -4.72
C ASP A 48 -14.97 1.30 -6.20
N ASP A 49 -14.90 2.27 -7.12
CA ASP A 49 -15.00 2.01 -8.55
C ASP A 49 -13.81 1.20 -9.07
N PHE A 50 -12.59 1.45 -8.54
CA PHE A 50 -11.41 0.63 -8.85
C PHE A 50 -11.61 -0.82 -8.39
N CYS A 51 -12.14 -1.03 -7.18
CA CYS A 51 -12.43 -2.36 -6.66
C CYS A 51 -13.54 -3.07 -7.46
N ILE A 52 -14.58 -2.32 -7.87
CA ILE A 52 -15.67 -2.82 -8.72
C ILE A 52 -15.13 -3.24 -10.10
N GLU A 53 -14.26 -2.43 -10.71
CA GLU A 53 -13.65 -2.77 -11.99
C GLU A 53 -12.80 -4.05 -11.90
N LEU A 54 -12.02 -4.21 -10.82
CA LEU A 54 -11.23 -5.41 -10.58
C LEU A 54 -12.13 -6.63 -10.35
N ALA A 55 -13.19 -6.49 -9.56
CA ALA A 55 -14.14 -7.56 -9.30
C ALA A 55 -14.90 -7.97 -10.57
N ALA A 56 -15.21 -7.02 -11.46
CA ALA A 56 -15.83 -7.27 -12.76
C ALA A 56 -14.97 -8.14 -13.71
N ARG A 57 -13.65 -8.29 -13.43
CA ARG A 57 -12.74 -9.22 -14.12
C ARG A 57 -12.80 -10.64 -13.52
N GLY A 58 -13.79 -10.92 -12.67
CA GLY A 58 -14.02 -12.26 -12.13
C GLY A 58 -13.23 -12.57 -10.85
N HIS A 59 -12.97 -11.57 -10.03
CA HIS A 59 -12.23 -11.71 -8.77
C HIS A 59 -13.07 -11.31 -7.55
N ARG A 60 -12.78 -11.94 -6.40
CA ARG A 60 -13.17 -11.46 -5.08
C ARG A 60 -12.10 -10.49 -4.60
N VAL A 61 -12.39 -9.19 -4.62
CA VAL A 61 -11.47 -8.14 -4.17
C VAL A 61 -11.68 -7.89 -2.68
N ILE A 62 -10.62 -7.92 -1.90
CA ILE A 62 -10.60 -7.71 -0.46
C ILE A 62 -9.66 -6.53 -0.19
N ARG A 63 -10.16 -5.47 0.44
CA ARG A 63 -9.31 -4.38 0.95
C ARG A 63 -9.51 -4.24 2.46
N PHE A 64 -8.49 -3.81 3.16
CA PHE A 64 -8.51 -3.69 4.61
C PHE A 64 -7.70 -2.49 5.09
N ASP A 65 -8.04 -1.98 6.26
CA ASP A 65 -7.20 -1.01 6.96
C ASP A 65 -6.02 -1.75 7.61
N ASN A 66 -4.78 -1.34 7.31
CA ASN A 66 -3.61 -1.84 8.02
C ASN A 66 -3.71 -1.57 9.54
N ARG A 67 -2.95 -2.32 10.37
CA ARG A 67 -2.80 -2.02 11.80
C ARG A 67 -2.55 -0.53 12.00
N ASP A 68 -3.06 0.06 13.07
CA ASP A 68 -2.87 1.48 13.41
C ASP A 68 -3.57 2.50 12.47
N ILE A 69 -4.28 2.08 11.44
CA ILE A 69 -4.92 2.97 10.47
C ILE A 69 -6.43 2.69 10.40
N GLY A 70 -7.21 3.75 10.16
CA GLY A 70 -8.65 3.69 9.94
C GLY A 70 -9.39 3.12 11.14
N LEU A 71 -10.12 2.02 10.89
CA LEU A 71 -10.94 1.34 11.89
C LEU A 71 -10.30 0.05 12.43
N SER A 72 -9.12 -0.33 11.95
CA SER A 72 -8.34 -1.45 12.51
C SER A 72 -7.75 -1.08 13.87
N THR A 73 -7.30 -2.09 14.63
CA THR A 73 -6.74 -1.91 15.97
C THR A 73 -5.66 -0.84 16.02
N ARG A 74 -5.81 0.10 16.94
CA ARG A 74 -4.80 1.10 17.27
C ARG A 74 -3.90 0.59 18.38
N LEU A 75 -2.61 0.64 18.14
CA LEU A 75 -1.58 0.13 19.07
C LEU A 75 -0.96 1.26 19.88
N ASP A 76 -1.78 2.16 20.41
CA ASP A 76 -1.33 3.39 21.10
C ASP A 76 -0.50 3.09 22.36
N HIS A 77 -0.66 1.91 22.96
CA HIS A 77 0.15 1.42 24.07
C HIS A 77 1.64 1.21 23.69
N LEU A 78 1.96 1.12 22.39
CA LEU A 78 3.34 0.99 21.89
C LEU A 78 4.06 2.35 21.81
N GLY A 79 3.39 3.46 22.16
CA GLY A 79 3.97 4.80 22.21
C GLY A 79 4.12 5.47 20.83
N LEU A 80 4.83 6.59 20.82
CA LEU A 80 5.11 7.42 19.63
C LEU A 80 6.60 7.37 19.30
N PRO A 81 7.01 6.72 18.18
CA PRO A 81 8.40 6.70 17.75
C PRO A 81 8.93 8.10 17.37
N ASN A 82 10.17 8.38 17.70
CA ASN A 82 10.86 9.56 17.18
C ASN A 82 11.45 9.26 15.79
N VAL A 83 10.63 9.45 14.74
CA VAL A 83 10.99 9.13 13.36
C VAL A 83 12.26 9.84 12.89
N VAL A 84 12.49 11.08 13.33
CA VAL A 84 13.70 11.84 12.96
C VAL A 84 14.95 11.17 13.54
N ALA A 85 14.90 10.74 14.80
CA ALA A 85 16.01 10.00 15.42
C ALA A 85 16.27 8.67 14.71
N LEU A 86 15.20 7.91 14.37
CA LEU A 86 15.32 6.64 13.63
C LEU A 86 15.94 6.82 12.24
N LEU A 87 15.58 7.90 11.53
CA LEU A 87 16.21 8.24 10.25
C LEU A 87 17.70 8.54 10.41
N GLN A 88 18.08 9.27 11.47
CA GLN A 88 19.49 9.56 11.76
C GLN A 88 20.27 8.29 12.09
N GLU A 89 19.68 7.36 12.85
CA GLU A 89 20.27 6.05 13.13
C GLU A 89 20.49 5.25 11.84
N GLN A 90 19.48 5.18 10.97
CA GLN A 90 19.58 4.50 9.69
C GLN A 90 20.68 5.11 8.79
N MET A 91 20.76 6.45 8.71
CA MET A 91 21.81 7.13 7.94
C MET A 91 23.22 6.86 8.50
N GLN A 92 23.34 6.57 9.79
CA GLN A 92 24.61 6.17 10.45
C GLN A 92 24.90 4.68 10.32
N GLY A 93 24.05 3.92 9.62
CA GLY A 93 24.17 2.46 9.50
C GLY A 93 23.89 1.71 10.80
N LYS A 94 23.23 2.34 11.77
CA LYS A 94 22.83 1.71 13.02
C LYS A 94 21.56 0.89 12.85
N PRO A 95 21.38 -0.20 13.63
CA PRO A 95 20.10 -0.90 13.67
C PRO A 95 18.96 0.02 14.12
N VAL A 96 17.87 0.02 13.39
CA VAL A 96 16.65 0.77 13.75
C VAL A 96 15.70 -0.16 14.49
N SER A 97 15.23 0.25 15.66
CA SER A 97 14.22 -0.48 16.43
C SER A 97 12.84 0.16 16.25
N ALA A 98 11.84 -0.64 15.98
CA ALA A 98 10.45 -0.21 15.84
C ALA A 98 9.52 -1.05 16.71
N PRO A 99 8.33 -0.54 17.08
CA PRO A 99 7.33 -1.30 17.84
C PRO A 99 6.83 -2.55 17.13
N TYR A 100 6.84 -2.54 15.81
CA TYR A 100 6.58 -3.66 14.91
C TYR A 100 7.27 -3.41 13.56
N THR A 101 7.29 -4.41 12.70
CA THR A 101 7.98 -4.41 11.41
C THR A 101 7.01 -4.64 10.25
N LEU A 102 7.50 -4.59 9.01
CA LEU A 102 6.71 -4.99 7.84
C LEU A 102 6.43 -6.51 7.83
N SER A 103 7.25 -7.33 8.49
CA SER A 103 6.97 -8.77 8.71
C SER A 103 5.75 -8.96 9.60
N ASP A 104 5.58 -8.16 10.66
CA ASP A 104 4.36 -8.19 11.48
C ASP A 104 3.13 -7.78 10.67
N MET A 105 3.27 -6.80 9.76
CA MET A 105 2.18 -6.38 8.88
C MET A 105 1.89 -7.43 7.79
N ALA A 106 2.88 -8.16 7.34
CA ALA A 106 2.70 -9.32 6.46
C ALA A 106 1.96 -10.46 7.19
N ALA A 107 2.30 -10.73 8.45
CA ALA A 107 1.59 -11.69 9.27
C ALA A 107 0.12 -11.30 9.50
N ASP A 108 -0.21 -10.00 9.54
CA ASP A 108 -1.60 -9.53 9.57
C ASP A 108 -2.37 -9.96 8.32
N VAL A 109 -1.76 -9.85 7.15
CA VAL A 109 -2.40 -10.30 5.90
C VAL A 109 -2.64 -11.80 5.92
N ILE A 110 -1.68 -12.59 6.43
CA ILE A 110 -1.85 -14.04 6.59
C ILE A 110 -3.03 -14.34 7.52
N GLY A 111 -3.10 -13.69 8.68
CA GLY A 111 -4.20 -13.86 9.61
C GLY A 111 -5.56 -13.41 9.02
N LEU A 112 -5.59 -12.38 8.16
CA LEU A 112 -6.79 -12.00 7.42
C LEU A 112 -7.23 -13.11 6.45
N LEU A 113 -6.28 -13.70 5.70
CA LEU A 113 -6.57 -14.84 4.82
C LEU A 113 -7.12 -16.03 5.61
N ASP A 114 -6.52 -16.34 6.78
CA ASP A 114 -6.97 -17.42 7.65
C ASP A 114 -8.39 -17.17 8.19
N ALA A 115 -8.69 -15.95 8.63
CA ALA A 115 -10.01 -15.57 9.12
C ALA A 115 -11.11 -15.60 8.04
N LEU A 116 -10.73 -15.56 6.76
CA LEU A 116 -11.62 -15.63 5.61
C LEU A 116 -11.63 -17.00 4.92
N ASP A 117 -10.98 -18.02 5.51
CA ASP A 117 -10.82 -19.38 4.97
C ASP A 117 -10.20 -19.38 3.54
N ILE A 118 -9.24 -18.46 3.30
CA ILE A 118 -8.54 -18.32 2.01
C ILE A 118 -7.16 -18.97 2.11
N GLU A 119 -6.95 -20.05 1.37
CA GLU A 119 -5.67 -20.77 1.33
C GLU A 119 -4.57 -19.92 0.68
N SER A 120 -4.87 -19.30 -0.46
CA SER A 120 -3.92 -18.43 -1.18
C SER A 120 -4.63 -17.35 -2.00
N ALA A 121 -4.00 -16.18 -2.16
CA ALA A 121 -4.57 -15.04 -2.87
C ALA A 121 -3.58 -14.41 -3.84
N HIS A 122 -4.10 -13.66 -4.82
CA HIS A 122 -3.34 -12.65 -5.53
C HIS A 122 -3.15 -11.46 -4.59
N VAL A 123 -1.91 -10.97 -4.44
CA VAL A 123 -1.62 -9.85 -3.54
C VAL A 123 -1.19 -8.64 -4.35
N VAL A 124 -1.84 -7.51 -4.10
CA VAL A 124 -1.57 -6.22 -4.74
C VAL A 124 -1.27 -5.20 -3.66
N GLY A 125 -0.06 -4.69 -3.63
CA GLY A 125 0.35 -3.68 -2.64
C GLY A 125 0.80 -2.38 -3.28
N ALA A 126 0.40 -1.25 -2.71
CA ALA A 126 0.80 0.08 -3.15
C ALA A 126 1.73 0.74 -2.13
N SER A 127 2.87 1.31 -2.57
CA SER A 127 3.85 2.00 -1.73
C SER A 127 4.35 1.08 -0.59
N MET A 128 4.21 1.45 0.68
CA MET A 128 4.49 0.55 1.82
C MET A 128 3.75 -0.79 1.66
N GLY A 129 2.52 -0.79 1.16
CA GLY A 129 1.78 -2.03 0.87
C GLY A 129 2.48 -2.92 -0.16
N GLY A 130 3.18 -2.32 -1.13
CA GLY A 130 4.02 -3.06 -2.07
C GLY A 130 5.23 -3.70 -1.40
N THR A 131 5.83 -3.03 -0.41
CA THR A 131 6.91 -3.62 0.39
C THR A 131 6.38 -4.75 1.29
N ILE A 132 5.16 -4.60 1.85
CA ILE A 132 4.48 -5.69 2.59
C ILE A 132 4.21 -6.89 1.65
N ALA A 133 3.76 -6.64 0.42
CA ALA A 133 3.57 -7.70 -0.58
C ALA A 133 4.89 -8.42 -0.92
N GLN A 134 6.00 -7.69 -1.02
CA GLN A 134 7.35 -8.27 -1.19
C GLN A 134 7.73 -9.13 0.02
N THR A 135 7.49 -8.64 1.25
CA THR A 135 7.71 -9.40 2.49
C THR A 135 6.91 -10.69 2.49
N LEU A 136 5.63 -10.64 2.12
CA LEU A 136 4.78 -11.83 1.97
C LEU A 136 5.34 -12.82 0.95
N ALA A 137 5.82 -12.34 -0.20
CA ALA A 137 6.39 -13.20 -1.23
C ALA A 137 7.70 -13.88 -0.79
N ILE A 138 8.44 -13.28 0.13
CA ILE A 138 9.67 -13.81 0.71
C ILE A 138 9.37 -14.80 1.84
N GLU A 139 8.51 -14.43 2.78
CA GLU A 139 8.29 -15.16 4.04
C GLU A 139 7.17 -16.20 3.94
N HIS A 140 6.15 -15.94 3.08
CA HIS A 140 4.95 -16.76 2.95
C HIS A 140 4.59 -17.09 1.49
N PRO A 141 5.55 -17.50 0.62
CA PRO A 141 5.30 -17.66 -0.82
C PRO A 141 4.16 -18.64 -1.14
N GLN A 142 3.91 -19.64 -0.29
CA GLN A 142 2.83 -20.62 -0.46
C GLN A 142 1.42 -20.04 -0.27
N ARG A 143 1.30 -18.86 0.34
CA ARG A 143 0.03 -18.16 0.56
C ARG A 143 -0.31 -17.18 -0.58
N LEU A 144 0.59 -17.01 -1.54
CA LEU A 144 0.44 -16.10 -2.67
C LEU A 144 0.32 -16.87 -3.98
N ARG A 145 -0.66 -16.46 -4.80
CA ARG A 145 -0.77 -16.88 -6.21
C ARG A 145 0.11 -16.02 -7.09
N THR A 146 0.05 -14.70 -6.91
CA THR A 146 0.87 -13.71 -7.62
C THR A 146 1.16 -12.53 -6.70
N MET A 147 2.18 -11.75 -7.05
CA MET A 147 2.50 -10.47 -6.40
C MET A 147 2.43 -9.33 -7.41
N THR A 148 1.69 -8.27 -7.08
CA THR A 148 1.76 -6.97 -7.78
C THR A 148 2.29 -5.92 -6.83
N SER A 149 3.44 -5.32 -7.17
CA SER A 149 4.08 -4.25 -6.40
C SER A 149 3.91 -2.93 -7.15
N ILE A 150 3.12 -2.01 -6.60
CA ILE A 150 2.80 -0.71 -7.23
C ILE A 150 3.56 0.39 -6.49
N MET A 151 4.28 1.26 -7.22
CA MET A 151 5.00 2.44 -6.70
C MET A 151 5.78 2.16 -5.41
N SER A 152 6.54 1.07 -5.38
CA SER A 152 7.25 0.58 -4.20
C SER A 152 8.75 0.39 -4.46
N THR A 153 9.50 0.07 -3.42
CA THR A 153 10.94 -0.09 -3.43
C THR A 153 11.38 -1.41 -2.82
N SER A 154 12.53 -1.93 -3.22
CA SER A 154 13.21 -3.02 -2.53
C SER A 154 13.99 -2.55 -1.29
N GLY A 155 14.15 -1.23 -1.11
CA GLY A 155 15.01 -0.64 -0.08
C GLY A 155 16.50 -0.92 -0.28
N ALA A 156 16.92 -1.36 -1.47
CA ALA A 156 18.33 -1.67 -1.73
C ALA A 156 19.21 -0.42 -1.62
N PRO A 157 20.46 -0.56 -1.12
CA PRO A 157 21.39 0.55 -1.07
C PRO A 157 21.67 1.13 -2.45
N GLY A 158 21.84 2.45 -2.52
CA GLY A 158 22.16 3.17 -3.76
C GLY A 158 20.97 3.56 -4.62
N LEU A 159 19.75 3.22 -4.24
CA LEU A 159 18.54 3.72 -4.89
C LEU A 159 18.34 5.21 -4.61
N PRO A 160 17.77 5.97 -5.55
CA PRO A 160 17.56 7.40 -5.38
C PRO A 160 16.55 7.66 -4.24
N PRO A 161 16.79 8.71 -3.43
CA PRO A 161 15.88 9.10 -2.36
C PRO A 161 14.62 9.81 -2.91
N PRO A 162 13.56 9.97 -2.09
CA PRO A 162 12.43 10.82 -2.43
C PRO A 162 12.87 12.25 -2.78
N GLN A 163 12.08 12.93 -3.62
CA GLN A 163 12.27 14.36 -3.85
C GLN A 163 12.09 15.16 -2.54
N PRO A 164 12.83 16.26 -2.33
CA PRO A 164 12.82 16.99 -1.05
C PRO A 164 11.42 17.41 -0.59
N GLU A 165 10.56 17.87 -1.50
CA GLU A 165 9.19 18.28 -1.20
C GLU A 165 8.33 17.09 -0.74
N ALA A 166 8.43 15.95 -1.41
CA ALA A 166 7.73 14.73 -1.04
C ALA A 166 8.23 14.19 0.32
N LEU A 167 9.54 14.22 0.56
CA LEU A 167 10.11 13.82 1.84
C LEU A 167 9.61 14.72 2.98
N GLN A 168 9.55 16.03 2.78
CA GLN A 168 8.99 16.96 3.74
C GLN A 168 7.53 16.64 4.05
N LEU A 169 6.74 16.30 3.03
CA LEU A 169 5.36 15.86 3.23
C LEU A 169 5.26 14.61 4.10
N LEU A 170 6.09 13.61 3.87
CA LEU A 170 6.08 12.36 4.64
C LEU A 170 6.48 12.57 6.11
N LEU A 171 7.41 13.47 6.38
CA LEU A 171 7.93 13.73 7.72
C LEU A 171 7.12 14.75 8.52
N THR A 172 6.23 15.51 7.87
CA THR A 172 5.39 16.49 8.56
C THR A 172 4.20 15.79 9.23
N PRO A 173 4.01 15.95 10.53
CA PRO A 173 2.89 15.33 11.25
C PRO A 173 1.54 15.68 10.63
N THR A 174 0.64 14.69 10.59
CA THR A 174 -0.73 14.87 10.09
C THR A 174 -1.52 15.78 11.04
N PRO A 175 -2.10 16.88 10.55
CA PRO A 175 -2.98 17.72 11.36
C PRO A 175 -4.21 16.94 11.85
N THR A 176 -4.68 17.22 13.05
CA THR A 176 -5.88 16.61 13.64
C THR A 176 -7.09 17.53 13.59
N GLU A 177 -6.90 18.83 13.36
CA GLU A 177 -7.98 19.77 13.13
C GLU A 177 -8.50 19.60 11.69
N GLN A 178 -9.84 19.57 11.52
CA GLN A 178 -10.49 19.19 10.28
C GLN A 178 -10.11 20.05 9.07
N ALA A 179 -10.17 21.36 9.20
CA ALA A 179 -9.87 22.25 8.08
C ALA A 179 -8.40 22.16 7.67
N ALA A 180 -7.49 22.11 8.65
CA ALA A 180 -6.07 21.93 8.41
C ALA A 180 -5.76 20.57 7.76
N TYR A 181 -6.47 19.50 8.17
CA TYR A 181 -6.34 18.18 7.56
C TYR A 181 -6.79 18.20 6.09
N TYR A 182 -7.93 18.81 5.78
CA TYR A 182 -8.43 18.87 4.40
C TYR A 182 -7.49 19.66 3.48
N GLN A 183 -7.00 20.80 3.94
CA GLN A 183 -6.01 21.59 3.19
C GLN A 183 -4.73 20.78 2.95
N ARG A 184 -4.24 20.12 3.99
CA ARG A 184 -3.05 19.24 3.91
C ARG A 184 -3.27 18.09 2.94
N TYR A 185 -4.44 17.45 2.96
CA TYR A 185 -4.76 16.34 2.08
C TYR A 185 -4.72 16.75 0.60
N VAL A 186 -5.41 17.83 0.24
CA VAL A 186 -5.40 18.39 -1.12
C VAL A 186 -3.97 18.75 -1.56
N GLN A 187 -3.22 19.44 -0.70
CA GLN A 187 -1.82 19.80 -1.00
C GLN A 187 -0.94 18.57 -1.20
N THR A 188 -1.13 17.54 -0.40
CA THR A 188 -0.39 16.28 -0.55
C THR A 188 -0.65 15.66 -1.94
N TRP A 189 -1.91 15.57 -2.36
CA TRP A 189 -2.24 15.00 -3.66
C TRP A 189 -1.80 15.84 -4.85
N LYS A 190 -1.69 17.17 -4.69
CA LYS A 190 -1.06 18.05 -5.71
C LYS A 190 0.40 17.68 -5.97
N VAL A 191 1.14 17.33 -4.92
CA VAL A 191 2.55 16.91 -5.05
C VAL A 191 2.66 15.47 -5.56
N LEU A 192 1.82 14.55 -5.03
CA LEU A 192 1.97 13.12 -5.29
C LEU A 192 1.50 12.69 -6.67
N ARG A 193 0.47 13.32 -7.23
CA ARG A 193 -0.23 12.82 -8.45
C ARG A 193 0.64 12.78 -9.70
N GLY A 194 1.66 13.63 -9.77
CA GLY A 194 2.50 13.77 -10.97
C GLY A 194 1.89 14.72 -12.01
N PRO A 195 2.67 15.10 -13.03
CA PRO A 195 2.30 16.15 -13.99
C PRO A 195 1.31 15.70 -15.07
N GLY A 196 1.16 14.39 -15.30
CA GLY A 196 0.40 13.86 -16.44
C GLY A 196 -1.11 13.77 -16.24
N PHE A 197 -1.59 13.98 -15.02
CA PHE A 197 -2.99 13.75 -14.70
C PHE A 197 -3.62 14.97 -14.02
N PRO A 198 -4.88 15.31 -14.39
CA PRO A 198 -5.54 16.48 -13.84
C PRO A 198 -5.77 16.34 -12.33
N LEU A 199 -5.70 17.46 -11.64
CA LEU A 199 -6.13 17.55 -10.26
C LEU A 199 -7.66 17.52 -10.20
N ASP A 200 -8.19 16.74 -9.27
CA ASP A 200 -9.61 16.72 -8.91
C ASP A 200 -9.74 17.07 -7.42
N GLU A 201 -9.72 18.37 -7.16
CA GLU A 201 -9.77 18.90 -5.79
C GLU A 201 -11.07 18.53 -5.08
N SER A 202 -12.19 18.45 -5.82
CA SER A 202 -13.48 18.04 -5.26
C SER A 202 -13.42 16.63 -4.72
N ARG A 203 -12.91 15.70 -5.51
CA ARG A 203 -12.72 14.30 -5.12
C ARG A 203 -11.70 14.14 -3.99
N ASP A 204 -10.63 14.92 -4.01
CA ASP A 204 -9.64 14.93 -2.94
C ASP A 204 -10.26 15.39 -1.61
N LEU A 205 -11.12 16.42 -1.63
CA LEU A 205 -11.86 16.89 -0.45
C LEU A 205 -12.88 15.86 0.04
N GLU A 206 -13.62 15.21 -0.85
CA GLU A 206 -14.55 14.14 -0.49
C GLU A 206 -13.80 12.98 0.18
N ARG A 207 -12.67 12.58 -0.36
CA ARG A 207 -11.81 11.53 0.21
C ARG A 207 -11.22 11.94 1.55
N ALA A 208 -10.80 13.21 1.69
CA ALA A 208 -10.34 13.76 2.96
C ALA A 208 -11.43 13.70 4.02
N ALA A 209 -12.67 14.08 3.68
CA ALA A 209 -13.81 14.03 4.58
C ALA A 209 -14.14 12.60 5.02
N GLN A 210 -14.16 11.64 4.10
CA GLN A 210 -14.37 10.22 4.41
C GLN A 210 -13.29 9.69 5.34
N THR A 211 -12.01 9.97 5.04
CA THR A 211 -10.87 9.54 5.84
C THR A 211 -10.91 10.15 7.25
N TYR A 212 -11.23 11.43 7.35
CA TYR A 212 -11.36 12.12 8.63
C TYR A 212 -12.46 11.54 9.50
N THR A 213 -13.63 11.28 8.91
CA THR A 213 -14.79 10.70 9.61
C THR A 213 -14.50 9.29 10.13
N ARG A 214 -13.72 8.49 9.40
CA ARG A 214 -13.27 7.16 9.83
C ARG A 214 -12.23 7.22 10.95
N GLY A 215 -11.64 8.37 11.18
CA GLY A 215 -10.67 8.64 12.25
C GLY A 215 -9.21 8.63 11.77
N LEU A 216 -8.48 9.60 12.26
CA LEU A 216 -7.04 9.75 12.04
C LEU A 216 -6.24 9.13 13.19
N ASN A 217 -5.07 8.59 12.89
CA ASN A 217 -4.12 8.11 13.88
C ASN A 217 -2.69 8.57 13.55
N PRO A 218 -2.30 9.82 13.86
CA PRO A 218 -0.94 10.31 13.60
C PRO A 218 0.16 9.49 14.27
N ALA A 219 -0.11 8.94 15.47
CA ALA A 219 0.84 8.06 16.14
C ALA A 219 1.04 6.74 15.39
N GLY A 220 -0.03 6.18 14.82
CA GLY A 220 0.03 5.01 13.93
C GLY A 220 0.86 5.28 12.67
N VAL A 221 0.70 6.46 12.07
CA VAL A 221 1.55 6.88 10.92
C VAL A 221 3.03 6.89 11.29
N ALA A 222 3.38 7.41 12.46
CA ALA A 222 4.77 7.40 12.94
C ALA A 222 5.29 5.97 13.19
N ARG A 223 4.44 5.06 13.70
CA ARG A 223 4.80 3.64 13.87
C ARG A 223 4.97 2.94 12.51
N HIS A 224 4.16 3.24 11.50
CA HIS A 224 4.36 2.76 10.13
C HIS A 224 5.71 3.22 9.56
N LEU A 225 6.07 4.50 9.72
CA LEU A 225 7.38 5.01 9.30
C LEU A 225 8.52 4.28 10.01
N ALA A 226 8.39 4.06 11.33
CA ALA A 226 9.37 3.30 12.09
C ALA A 226 9.47 1.84 11.57
N ALA A 227 8.35 1.19 11.23
CA ALA A 227 8.33 -0.15 10.67
C ALA A 227 9.05 -0.22 9.31
N ILE A 228 8.84 0.77 8.43
CA ILE A 228 9.55 0.87 7.14
C ILE A 228 11.06 0.97 7.38
N LEU A 229 11.50 1.87 8.27
CA LEU A 229 12.91 2.08 8.57
C LEU A 229 13.57 0.85 9.19
N ALA A 230 12.87 0.17 10.11
CA ALA A 230 13.38 -1.02 10.78
C ALA A 230 13.47 -2.26 9.89
N SER A 231 12.60 -2.35 8.86
CA SER A 231 12.56 -3.53 7.98
C SER A 231 13.70 -3.57 6.96
N GLY A 232 14.35 -2.43 6.71
CA GLY A 232 15.54 -2.36 5.87
C GLY A 232 15.31 -2.77 4.41
N SER A 233 16.28 -3.48 3.82
CA SER A 233 16.26 -3.86 2.41
C SER A 233 15.79 -5.29 2.18
N HIS A 234 14.89 -5.48 1.24
CA HIS A 234 14.44 -6.79 0.73
C HIS A 234 15.21 -7.23 -0.53
N GLY A 235 16.12 -6.39 -1.04
CA GLY A 235 16.73 -6.54 -2.35
C GLY A 235 17.37 -7.90 -2.63
N GLU A 236 18.11 -8.47 -1.69
CA GLU A 236 18.73 -9.79 -1.90
C GLU A 236 17.71 -10.93 -1.79
N ALA A 237 16.77 -10.85 -0.84
CA ALA A 237 15.75 -11.87 -0.65
C ALA A 237 14.78 -11.97 -1.85
N LEU A 238 14.50 -10.86 -2.54
CA LEU A 238 13.67 -10.83 -3.75
C LEU A 238 14.23 -11.71 -4.89
N ARG A 239 15.54 -11.97 -4.93
CA ARG A 239 16.16 -12.86 -5.92
C ARG A 239 15.71 -14.31 -5.80
N ALA A 240 15.21 -14.70 -4.64
CA ALA A 240 14.70 -16.05 -4.37
C ALA A 240 13.19 -16.20 -4.69
N VAL A 241 12.47 -15.11 -4.89
CA VAL A 241 11.03 -15.14 -5.22
C VAL A 241 10.81 -15.80 -6.59
N ARG A 242 9.83 -16.69 -6.68
CA ARG A 242 9.48 -17.45 -7.90
C ARG A 242 8.02 -17.28 -8.31
N LEU A 243 7.30 -16.41 -7.62
CA LEU A 243 5.90 -16.12 -7.93
C LEU A 243 5.80 -15.24 -9.18
N PRO A 244 4.76 -15.42 -10.02
CA PRO A 244 4.44 -14.46 -11.06
C PRO A 244 4.33 -13.06 -10.44
N THR A 245 5.14 -12.13 -10.93
CA THR A 245 5.27 -10.80 -10.34
C THR A 245 5.07 -9.72 -11.39
N LEU A 246 4.26 -8.71 -11.03
CA LEU A 246 4.08 -7.48 -11.79
C LEU A 246 4.54 -6.28 -10.96
N VAL A 247 5.36 -5.43 -11.55
CA VAL A 247 5.72 -4.13 -10.97
C VAL A 247 5.05 -3.03 -11.79
N ILE A 248 4.25 -2.19 -11.13
CA ILE A 248 3.61 -1.02 -11.75
C ILE A 248 4.22 0.23 -11.13
N HIS A 249 4.67 1.19 -11.96
CA HIS A 249 5.31 2.39 -11.45
C HIS A 249 5.09 3.58 -12.38
N GLY A 250 4.98 4.77 -11.80
CA GLY A 250 4.98 6.02 -12.55
C GLY A 250 6.39 6.55 -12.73
N ASP A 251 6.73 7.04 -13.92
CA ASP A 251 8.06 7.60 -14.18
C ASP A 251 8.29 9.00 -13.57
N ALA A 252 7.22 9.65 -13.12
CA ALA A 252 7.25 10.93 -12.43
C ALA A 252 6.97 10.83 -10.92
N ASP A 253 7.17 9.67 -10.30
CA ASP A 253 6.91 9.45 -8.88
C ASP A 253 7.90 10.25 -8.00
N PRO A 254 7.43 11.23 -7.20
CA PRO A 254 8.30 12.05 -6.38
C PRO A 254 8.65 11.42 -5.02
N VAL A 255 7.93 10.39 -4.60
CA VAL A 255 8.12 9.70 -3.31
C VAL A 255 9.04 8.50 -3.45
N VAL A 256 8.75 7.66 -4.42
CA VAL A 256 9.54 6.47 -4.75
C VAL A 256 9.95 6.57 -6.21
N PRO A 257 11.14 7.08 -6.51
CA PRO A 257 11.60 7.23 -7.90
C PRO A 257 11.48 5.92 -8.69
N VAL A 258 11.19 6.02 -9.99
CA VAL A 258 10.90 4.87 -10.87
C VAL A 258 12.00 3.81 -10.86
N GLU A 259 13.24 4.21 -10.63
CA GLU A 259 14.41 3.32 -10.50
C GLU A 259 14.21 2.29 -9.38
N CYS A 260 13.47 2.66 -8.32
CA CYS A 260 13.17 1.75 -7.21
C CYS A 260 12.26 0.60 -7.68
N GLY A 261 11.23 0.90 -8.47
CA GLY A 261 10.37 -0.13 -9.06
C GLY A 261 11.10 -0.97 -10.12
N ILE A 262 11.96 -0.35 -10.91
CA ILE A 262 12.82 -1.05 -11.87
C ILE A 262 13.74 -2.03 -11.14
N ASP A 263 14.33 -1.62 -10.01
CA ASP A 263 15.17 -2.49 -9.17
C ASP A 263 14.38 -3.70 -8.64
N VAL A 264 13.16 -3.51 -8.13
CA VAL A 264 12.29 -4.62 -7.71
C VAL A 264 12.08 -5.60 -8.87
N ALA A 265 11.72 -5.12 -10.06
CA ALA A 265 11.48 -5.95 -11.23
C ALA A 265 12.74 -6.69 -11.72
N GLN A 266 13.92 -6.08 -11.59
CA GLN A 266 15.18 -6.70 -11.96
C GLN A 266 15.63 -7.80 -10.98
N ARG A 267 15.24 -7.68 -9.69
CA ARG A 267 15.58 -8.64 -8.66
C ARG A 267 14.72 -9.89 -8.68
N VAL A 268 13.44 -9.74 -8.97
CA VAL A 268 12.52 -10.89 -9.02
C VAL A 268 12.63 -11.57 -10.40
N PRO A 269 13.07 -12.83 -10.47
CA PRO A 269 13.20 -13.53 -11.73
C PRO A 269 11.86 -13.66 -12.47
N GLY A 270 11.83 -13.24 -13.74
CA GLY A 270 10.64 -13.28 -14.57
C GLY A 270 9.59 -12.21 -14.30
N ALA A 271 9.87 -11.23 -13.44
CA ALA A 271 8.93 -10.14 -13.18
C ALA A 271 8.62 -9.33 -14.43
N LYS A 272 7.34 -9.07 -14.65
CA LYS A 272 6.83 -8.13 -15.65
C LYS A 272 6.82 -6.72 -15.05
N ARG A 273 6.87 -5.70 -15.89
CA ARG A 273 6.75 -4.31 -15.44
C ARG A 273 5.87 -3.48 -16.36
N LEU A 274 5.12 -2.58 -15.74
CA LEU A 274 4.27 -1.60 -16.39
C LEU A 274 4.69 -0.21 -15.89
N ILE A 275 5.46 0.51 -16.69
CA ILE A 275 5.79 1.91 -16.40
C ILE A 275 4.75 2.81 -17.07
N ILE A 276 4.21 3.75 -16.31
CA ILE A 276 3.17 4.67 -16.75
C ILE A 276 3.76 6.08 -16.82
N GLU A 277 3.78 6.61 -18.03
CA GLU A 277 4.34 7.94 -18.32
C GLU A 277 3.59 9.05 -17.56
N ASN A 278 4.36 9.97 -16.98
CA ASN A 278 3.89 11.13 -16.22
C ASN A 278 3.00 10.80 -14.99
N MET A 279 2.92 9.54 -14.58
CA MET A 279 2.26 9.15 -13.34
C MET A 279 3.20 9.40 -12.15
N GLY A 280 2.67 10.06 -11.12
CA GLY A 280 3.34 10.22 -9.84
C GLY A 280 3.07 9.07 -8.88
N HIS A 281 3.10 9.38 -7.56
CA HIS A 281 2.80 8.44 -6.47
C HIS A 281 1.29 8.35 -6.21
N ALA A 282 0.52 8.01 -7.25
CA ALA A 282 -0.95 7.95 -7.23
C ALA A 282 -1.46 6.95 -8.26
N LEU A 283 -2.72 6.53 -8.12
CA LEU A 283 -3.44 5.71 -9.09
C LEU A 283 -4.49 6.57 -9.81
N PRO A 284 -4.11 7.27 -10.89
CA PRO A 284 -5.02 8.21 -11.56
C PRO A 284 -6.13 7.44 -12.30
N ILE A 285 -7.36 7.95 -12.19
CA ILE A 285 -8.56 7.31 -12.76
C ILE A 285 -8.40 6.96 -14.25
N PRO A 286 -7.84 7.82 -15.12
CA PRO A 286 -7.66 7.45 -16.53
C PRO A 286 -6.79 6.21 -16.77
N MET A 287 -5.96 5.83 -15.79
CA MET A 287 -5.08 4.65 -15.89
C MET A 287 -5.68 3.39 -15.27
N TRP A 288 -6.81 3.50 -14.55
CA TRP A 288 -7.42 2.33 -13.91
C TRP A 288 -7.70 1.18 -14.88
N PRO A 289 -8.30 1.37 -16.06
CA PRO A 289 -8.53 0.25 -16.98
C PRO A 289 -7.23 -0.50 -17.31
N ARG A 290 -6.14 0.22 -17.58
CA ARG A 290 -4.84 -0.37 -17.89
C ARG A 290 -4.23 -1.11 -16.70
N ILE A 291 -4.36 -0.55 -15.49
CA ILE A 291 -3.85 -1.16 -14.25
C ILE A 291 -4.68 -2.38 -13.88
N VAL A 292 -6.00 -2.24 -13.92
CA VAL A 292 -6.97 -3.29 -13.57
C VAL A 292 -6.87 -4.48 -14.52
N ASP A 293 -6.60 -4.28 -15.81
CA ASP A 293 -6.39 -5.35 -16.77
C ASP A 293 -5.04 -6.05 -16.54
N ALA A 294 -3.96 -5.29 -16.26
CA ALA A 294 -2.63 -5.83 -16.06
C ALA A 294 -2.50 -6.73 -14.81
N ILE A 295 -3.29 -6.45 -13.73
CA ILE A 295 -3.24 -7.22 -12.49
C ILE A 295 -3.62 -8.70 -12.69
N PRO A 296 -4.75 -9.08 -13.28
CA PRO A 296 -5.08 -10.48 -13.54
C PRO A 296 -4.29 -11.08 -14.71
N GLU A 297 -3.92 -10.31 -15.74
CA GLU A 297 -3.21 -10.82 -16.92
C GLU A 297 -1.84 -11.45 -16.63
N HIS A 298 -1.15 -11.01 -15.57
CA HIS A 298 0.15 -11.59 -15.22
C HIS A 298 0.02 -12.89 -14.42
N ALA A 299 -1.20 -13.24 -14.00
CA ALA A 299 -1.50 -14.43 -13.22
C ALA A 299 -1.56 -15.73 -14.08
N HIS A 300 -1.43 -15.58 -15.41
CA HIS A 300 -1.51 -16.66 -16.38
C HIS A 300 -0.18 -16.98 -17.07
#